data_aa11b49bcfd92d1a1cda88b7b6a93e1f
#
_entry.id   aa11b49bcfd92d1a1cda88b7b6a93e1f
#
_cell.length_a   1.000
_cell.length_b   1.000
_cell.length_c   1.000
_cell.angle_alpha   90.00
_cell.angle_beta   90.00
_cell.angle_gamma   90.00
#
_symmetry.space_group_name_H-M   'P 1'
#
loop_
_entity.id
_entity.type
_entity.pdbx_description
1 polymer ?
#
loop_
_entity_poly.entity_id
_entity_poly.type
_entity_poly.pdbx_seq_one_letter_code
_entity_poly.pdbx_strand_id
1 'polypeptide(L)'
;MSKKRILVYGLSNIFGGVESIVLSIINRMPDYYNFTIILPKGECSYSDKFHSSNICIVSMTAWGKNPFNFRKEMSEFLKHENFDYVWLNLSSLSNITLFKVLRKYSTAPIVIHSHTVAFEKQGGLKDFLILMLHYYCQKKYLKRTRAP
;
A
#
# COMPACT_ATOMS: atom_id res chain seq x y z
N MET A 1 -15.19 -19.44 -11.43
CA MET A 1 -14.98 -18.67 -10.19
C MET A 1 -14.51 -17.27 -10.55
N SER A 2 -15.07 -16.22 -9.93
CA SER A 2 -14.57 -14.85 -10.12
C SER A 2 -13.17 -14.70 -9.53
N LYS A 3 -12.26 -14.03 -10.23
CA LYS A 3 -10.92 -13.78 -9.72
C LYS A 3 -10.99 -12.85 -8.50
N LYS A 4 -10.15 -13.10 -7.50
CA LYS A 4 -10.04 -12.24 -6.32
C LYS A 4 -9.30 -10.96 -6.66
N ARG A 5 -9.80 -9.82 -6.20
CA ARG A 5 -9.24 -8.49 -6.46
C ARG A 5 -8.37 -8.04 -5.29
N ILE A 6 -7.10 -7.75 -5.56
CA ILE A 6 -6.13 -7.33 -4.55
C ILE A 6 -5.65 -5.91 -4.87
N LEU A 7 -5.83 -5.00 -3.91
CA LEU A 7 -5.22 -3.68 -3.95
C LEU A 7 -3.80 -3.76 -3.39
N VAL A 8 -2.80 -3.35 -4.16
CA VAL A 8 -1.39 -3.27 -3.74
C VAL A 8 -0.98 -1.82 -3.60
N TYR A 9 -0.44 -1.46 -2.44
CA TYR A 9 0.04 -0.12 -2.15
C TYR A 9 1.42 -0.15 -1.49
N GLY A 10 2.21 0.90 -1.69
CA GLY A 10 3.50 1.09 -1.03
C GLY A 10 4.71 0.76 -1.90
N LEU A 11 4.50 0.62 -3.22
CA LEU A 11 5.58 0.56 -4.19
C LEU A 11 5.99 1.98 -4.63
N SER A 12 7.23 2.12 -5.02
CA SER A 12 7.79 3.34 -5.62
C SER A 12 7.83 3.24 -7.14
N ASN A 13 8.22 4.33 -7.82
CA ASN A 13 8.47 4.33 -9.27
C ASN A 13 9.88 3.85 -9.63
N ILE A 14 10.73 3.61 -8.63
CA ILE A 14 12.11 3.16 -8.80
C ILE A 14 12.19 1.69 -8.41
N PHE A 15 12.76 0.87 -9.30
CA PHE A 15 12.93 -0.55 -9.03
C PHE A 15 13.93 -0.78 -7.89
N GLY A 16 13.50 -1.48 -6.85
CA GLY A 16 14.30 -1.81 -5.68
C GLY A 16 13.93 -3.19 -5.11
N GLY A 17 14.41 -3.47 -3.90
CA GLY A 17 14.18 -4.77 -3.25
C GLY A 17 12.72 -5.06 -2.99
N VAL A 18 11.95 -4.06 -2.57
CA VAL A 18 10.51 -4.19 -2.31
C VAL A 18 9.76 -4.52 -3.59
N GLU A 19 10.00 -3.74 -4.65
CA GLU A 19 9.40 -3.92 -5.97
C GLU A 19 9.73 -5.30 -6.54
N SER A 20 10.99 -5.72 -6.42
CA SER A 20 11.45 -7.04 -6.88
C SER A 20 10.69 -8.19 -6.20
N ILE A 21 10.55 -8.14 -4.87
CA ILE A 21 9.82 -9.17 -4.10
C ILE A 21 8.35 -9.17 -4.49
N VAL A 22 7.70 -8.00 -4.50
CA VAL A 22 6.27 -7.89 -4.81
C VAL A 22 5.97 -8.37 -6.22
N LEU A 23 6.75 -7.95 -7.22
CA LEU A 23 6.59 -8.40 -8.61
C LEU A 23 6.85 -9.90 -8.76
N SER A 24 7.86 -10.45 -8.08
CA SER A 24 8.11 -11.89 -8.09
C SER A 24 6.91 -12.69 -7.58
N ILE A 25 6.23 -12.20 -6.54
CA ILE A 25 5.01 -12.84 -6.02
C ILE A 25 3.87 -12.68 -7.02
N ILE A 26 3.58 -11.46 -7.49
CA ILE A 26 2.48 -11.17 -8.41
C ILE A 26 2.61 -11.97 -9.71
N ASN A 27 3.82 -12.01 -10.30
CA ASN A 27 4.05 -12.71 -11.54
C ASN A 27 3.97 -14.25 -11.42
N ARG A 28 4.05 -14.79 -10.19
CA ARG A 28 3.89 -16.24 -9.91
C ARG A 28 2.47 -16.63 -9.52
N MET A 29 1.57 -15.67 -9.34
CA MET A 29 0.18 -15.90 -8.93
C MET A 29 -0.80 -15.48 -10.04
N PRO A 30 -0.71 -16.05 -11.27
CA PRO A 30 -1.28 -15.41 -12.44
C PRO A 30 -2.81 -15.48 -12.51
N ASP A 31 -3.44 -16.61 -12.23
CA ASP A 31 -4.78 -16.84 -12.76
C ASP A 31 -5.93 -16.66 -11.77
N TYR A 32 -5.66 -16.65 -10.48
CA TYR A 32 -6.71 -16.55 -9.46
C TYR A 32 -6.93 -15.14 -8.95
N TYR A 33 -6.03 -14.19 -9.26
CA TYR A 33 -6.05 -12.85 -8.70
C TYR A 33 -5.94 -11.77 -9.78
N ASN A 34 -6.65 -10.68 -9.56
CA ASN A 34 -6.47 -9.42 -10.28
C ASN A 34 -5.82 -8.42 -9.34
N PHE A 35 -4.69 -7.87 -9.74
CA PHE A 35 -3.95 -6.90 -8.93
C PHE A 35 -4.20 -5.49 -9.44
N THR A 36 -4.54 -4.58 -8.53
CA THR A 36 -4.53 -3.14 -8.79
C THR A 36 -3.41 -2.54 -7.98
N ILE A 37 -2.39 -2.04 -8.67
CA ILE A 37 -1.18 -1.49 -8.05
C ILE A 37 -1.26 0.03 -8.07
N ILE A 38 -1.21 0.66 -6.90
CA ILE A 38 -1.13 2.12 -6.79
C ILE A 38 0.33 2.54 -6.78
N LEU A 39 0.71 3.33 -7.79
CA LEU A 39 2.03 3.95 -7.89
C LEU A 39 1.94 5.48 -7.74
N PRO A 40 3.01 6.13 -7.28
CA PRO A 40 3.12 7.59 -7.35
C PRO A 40 3.02 8.09 -8.79
N LYS A 41 2.40 9.26 -9.01
CA LYS A 41 2.41 9.93 -10.31
C LYS A 41 3.85 10.18 -10.77
N GLY A 42 4.13 9.84 -12.02
CA GLY A 42 5.41 9.94 -12.67
C GLY A 42 5.76 8.69 -13.48
N GLU A 43 6.91 8.70 -14.07
CA GLU A 43 7.43 7.60 -14.87
C GLU A 43 7.86 6.43 -13.97
N CYS A 44 7.44 5.23 -14.31
CA CYS A 44 7.81 4.00 -13.61
C CYS A 44 8.98 3.32 -14.34
N SER A 45 10.13 3.21 -13.69
CA SER A 45 11.36 2.66 -14.27
C SER A 45 11.33 1.15 -14.55
N TYR A 46 10.25 0.47 -14.19
CA TYR A 46 10.11 -0.98 -14.31
C TYR A 46 8.73 -1.42 -14.84
N SER A 47 8.07 -0.53 -15.59
CA SER A 47 6.77 -0.83 -16.20
C SER A 47 6.79 -2.05 -17.11
N ASP A 48 7.92 -2.32 -17.74
CA ASP A 48 8.21 -3.49 -18.58
C ASP A 48 8.24 -4.83 -17.83
N LYS A 49 8.39 -4.79 -16.50
CA LYS A 49 8.44 -6.00 -15.64
C LYS A 49 7.07 -6.53 -15.22
N PHE A 50 6.01 -5.83 -15.57
CA PHE A 50 4.65 -6.29 -15.34
C PHE A 50 4.20 -7.22 -16.48
N HIS A 51 4.43 -8.52 -16.32
CA HIS A 51 4.19 -9.50 -17.39
C HIS A 51 2.77 -10.08 -17.40
N SER A 52 1.99 -9.87 -16.35
CA SER A 52 0.66 -10.46 -16.22
C SER A 52 -0.43 -9.52 -16.72
N SER A 53 -1.35 -10.06 -17.55
CA SER A 53 -2.56 -9.35 -18.00
C SER A 53 -3.55 -9.03 -16.85
N ASN A 54 -3.31 -9.57 -15.67
CA ASN A 54 -4.16 -9.38 -14.49
C ASN A 54 -3.71 -8.20 -13.61
N ILE A 55 -2.83 -7.34 -14.12
CA ILE A 55 -2.30 -6.18 -13.40
C ILE A 55 -2.88 -4.90 -13.99
N CYS A 56 -3.51 -4.10 -13.15
CA CYS A 56 -3.94 -2.74 -13.44
C CYS A 56 -3.07 -1.77 -12.63
N ILE A 57 -2.49 -0.77 -13.27
CA ILE A 57 -1.69 0.27 -12.62
C ILE A 57 -2.52 1.53 -12.51
N VAL A 58 -2.62 2.08 -11.30
CA VAL A 58 -3.29 3.35 -11.00
C VAL A 58 -2.27 4.34 -10.44
N SER A 59 -2.10 5.46 -11.12
CA SER A 59 -1.17 6.52 -10.69
C SER A 59 -1.89 7.52 -9.79
N MET A 60 -1.34 7.76 -8.59
CA MET A 60 -1.89 8.71 -7.61
C MET A 60 -0.83 9.67 -7.08
N THR A 61 -1.28 10.81 -6.57
CA THR A 61 -0.40 11.73 -5.86
C THR A 61 0.22 11.04 -4.65
N ALA A 62 1.55 11.08 -4.53
CA ALA A 62 2.23 10.50 -3.36
C ALA A 62 1.82 11.24 -2.08
N TRP A 63 1.52 10.48 -1.02
CA TRP A 63 1.14 11.05 0.28
C TRP A 63 2.18 12.04 0.82
N GLY A 64 3.47 11.71 0.69
CA GLY A 64 4.56 12.58 1.14
C GLY A 64 4.70 13.90 0.37
N LYS A 65 4.16 13.98 -0.86
CA LYS A 65 4.16 15.20 -1.67
C LYS A 65 2.95 16.10 -1.36
N ASN A 66 1.76 15.50 -1.31
CA ASN A 66 0.52 16.24 -1.02
C ASN A 66 -0.52 15.31 -0.37
N PRO A 67 -0.62 15.31 0.98
CA PRO A 67 -1.55 14.45 1.71
C PRO A 67 -3.02 14.72 1.41
N PHE A 68 -3.40 15.96 1.08
CA PHE A 68 -4.78 16.31 0.77
C PHE A 68 -5.22 15.75 -0.58
N ASN A 69 -4.40 15.94 -1.61
CA ASN A 69 -4.67 15.36 -2.94
C ASN A 69 -4.66 13.84 -2.89
N PHE A 70 -3.69 13.23 -2.21
CA PHE A 70 -3.67 11.79 -1.97
C PHE A 70 -4.98 11.30 -1.35
N ARG A 71 -5.44 11.97 -0.28
CA ARG A 71 -6.69 11.63 0.40
C ARG A 71 -7.90 11.71 -0.56
N LYS A 72 -7.98 12.79 -1.36
CA LYS A 72 -9.07 12.99 -2.32
C LYS A 72 -9.07 11.88 -3.36
N GLU A 73 -7.94 11.66 -4.04
CA GLU A 73 -7.79 10.66 -5.10
C GLU A 73 -8.06 9.24 -4.59
N MET A 74 -7.47 8.86 -3.44
CA MET A 74 -7.68 7.54 -2.84
C MET A 74 -9.12 7.33 -2.38
N SER A 75 -9.77 8.37 -1.82
CA SER A 75 -11.17 8.28 -1.40
C SER A 75 -12.09 8.10 -2.60
N GLU A 76 -11.87 8.85 -3.66
CA GLU A 76 -12.67 8.75 -4.88
C GLU A 76 -12.50 7.38 -5.54
N PHE A 77 -11.28 6.91 -5.65
CA PHE A 77 -10.97 5.59 -6.17
C PHE A 77 -11.68 4.47 -5.40
N LEU A 78 -11.58 4.47 -4.06
CA LEU A 78 -12.18 3.42 -3.21
C LEU A 78 -13.70 3.51 -3.07
N LYS A 79 -14.34 4.60 -3.49
CA LYS A 79 -15.81 4.66 -3.59
C LYS A 79 -16.36 3.83 -4.76
N HIS A 80 -15.59 3.74 -5.83
CA HIS A 80 -16.01 3.09 -7.07
C HIS A 80 -15.41 1.70 -7.26
N GLU A 81 -14.40 1.34 -6.45
CA GLU A 81 -13.67 0.10 -6.57
C GLU A 81 -13.77 -0.76 -5.31
N ASN A 82 -14.07 -2.04 -5.49
CA ASN A 82 -14.14 -3.01 -4.41
C ASN A 82 -13.00 -4.02 -4.53
N PHE A 83 -12.41 -4.37 -3.38
CA PHE A 83 -11.33 -5.33 -3.29
C PHE A 83 -11.65 -6.43 -2.28
N ASP A 84 -11.15 -7.64 -2.55
CA ASP A 84 -11.21 -8.75 -1.59
C ASP A 84 -10.11 -8.63 -0.54
N TYR A 85 -8.96 -8.07 -0.90
CA TYR A 85 -7.81 -7.86 -0.01
C TYR A 85 -7.10 -6.54 -0.31
N VAL A 86 -6.49 -5.96 0.71
CA VAL A 86 -5.57 -4.83 0.60
C VAL A 86 -4.20 -5.26 1.08
N TRP A 87 -3.21 -5.22 0.20
CA TRP A 87 -1.82 -5.55 0.51
C TRP A 87 -0.97 -4.29 0.57
N LEU A 88 -0.51 -3.95 1.78
CA LEU A 88 0.29 -2.78 2.06
C LEU A 88 1.76 -3.16 2.24
N ASN A 89 2.63 -2.60 1.42
CA ASN A 89 4.07 -2.73 1.52
C ASN A 89 4.63 -1.45 2.14
N LEU A 90 4.82 -1.45 3.45
CA LEU A 90 5.14 -0.25 4.21
C LEU A 90 6.36 -0.45 5.08
N SER A 91 7.29 0.48 5.03
CA SER A 91 8.40 0.58 6.00
C SER A 91 7.95 1.26 7.31
N SER A 92 6.87 2.04 7.27
CA SER A 92 6.30 2.71 8.45
C SER A 92 4.79 2.79 8.35
N LEU A 93 4.10 2.61 9.48
CA LEU A 93 2.65 2.79 9.62
C LEU A 93 2.23 4.25 9.86
N SER A 94 3.11 5.21 9.63
CA SER A 94 2.86 6.63 9.91
C SER A 94 1.82 7.30 9.00
N ASN A 95 1.43 6.66 7.89
CA ASN A 95 0.41 7.19 6.98
C ASN A 95 -1.00 6.99 7.53
N ILE A 96 -1.38 7.82 8.53
CA ILE A 96 -2.72 7.81 9.13
C ILE A 96 -3.82 8.04 8.09
N THR A 97 -3.55 8.88 7.08
CA THR A 97 -4.52 9.21 6.02
C THR A 97 -4.93 7.97 5.25
N LEU A 98 -3.96 7.13 4.86
CA LEU A 98 -4.22 5.86 4.18
C LEU A 98 -5.16 4.96 5.01
N PHE A 99 -4.84 4.74 6.28
CA PHE A 99 -5.65 3.89 7.15
C PHE A 99 -7.06 4.43 7.39
N LYS A 100 -7.20 5.77 7.54
CA LYS A 100 -8.52 6.39 7.68
C LYS A 100 -9.37 6.20 6.43
N VAL A 101 -8.79 6.38 5.25
CA VAL A 101 -9.48 6.24 3.96
C VAL A 101 -9.86 4.77 3.73
N LEU A 102 -8.93 3.83 3.90
CA LEU A 102 -9.21 2.40 3.76
C LEU A 102 -10.34 1.95 4.67
N ARG A 103 -10.34 2.35 5.94
CA ARG A 103 -11.41 1.97 6.88
C ARG A 103 -12.77 2.58 6.57
N LYS A 104 -12.78 3.73 5.92
CA LYS A 104 -14.04 4.41 5.57
C LYS A 104 -14.68 3.80 4.33
N TYR A 105 -13.89 3.39 3.36
CA TYR A 105 -14.38 3.03 2.03
C TYR A 105 -14.13 1.57 1.64
N SER A 106 -13.45 0.78 2.47
CA SER A 106 -13.18 -0.63 2.20
C SER A 106 -13.44 -1.48 3.44
N THR A 107 -14.06 -2.64 3.23
CA THR A 107 -14.24 -3.69 4.25
C THR A 107 -13.21 -4.82 4.08
N ALA A 108 -12.38 -4.74 3.04
CA ALA A 108 -11.39 -5.76 2.73
C ALA A 108 -10.37 -5.92 3.88
N PRO A 109 -9.98 -7.15 4.22
CA PRO A 109 -8.90 -7.40 5.14
C PRO A 109 -7.59 -6.81 4.64
N ILE A 110 -6.83 -6.21 5.56
CA ILE A 110 -5.55 -5.55 5.26
C ILE A 110 -4.42 -6.48 5.69
N VAL A 111 -3.57 -6.83 4.72
CA VAL A 111 -2.30 -7.54 4.93
C VAL A 111 -1.18 -6.50 4.86
N ILE A 112 -0.34 -6.45 5.88
CA ILE A 112 0.81 -5.53 5.92
C ILE A 112 2.08 -6.34 5.81
N HIS A 113 2.86 -6.04 4.78
CA HIS A 113 4.21 -6.53 4.60
C HIS A 113 5.18 -5.42 5.03
N SER A 114 5.82 -5.62 6.18
CA SER A 114 6.81 -4.66 6.69
C SER A 114 8.19 -5.00 6.15
N HIS A 115 8.86 -4.01 5.59
CA HIS A 115 10.23 -4.13 5.06
C HIS A 115 11.29 -3.61 6.04
N THR A 116 10.87 -3.17 7.23
CA THR A 116 11.79 -2.65 8.25
C THR A 116 11.61 -3.42 9.55
N VAL A 117 12.66 -4.04 10.02
CA VAL A 117 12.67 -4.81 11.29
C VAL A 117 12.88 -3.87 12.49
N ALA A 118 13.57 -2.76 12.31
CA ALA A 118 13.81 -1.77 13.33
C ALA A 118 13.88 -0.37 12.75
N PHE A 119 13.39 0.63 13.51
CA PHE A 119 13.66 2.02 13.21
C PHE A 119 15.05 2.37 13.73
N GLU A 120 16.01 2.61 12.85
CA GLU A 120 17.26 3.23 13.23
C GLU A 120 16.96 4.66 13.70
N LYS A 121 17.24 4.91 14.98
CA LYS A 121 17.09 6.25 15.56
C LYS A 121 18.21 7.14 15.01
N GLN A 122 17.93 7.95 14.02
CA GLN A 122 18.84 9.00 13.57
C GLN A 122 18.75 10.29 14.45
N GLY A 123 17.88 10.26 15.47
CA GLY A 123 17.91 11.24 16.57
C GLY A 123 17.41 12.63 16.23
N GLY A 124 16.19 12.79 15.70
CA GLY A 124 15.57 14.09 15.47
C GLY A 124 14.08 14.14 15.86
N LEU A 125 13.52 15.33 16.02
CA LEU A 125 12.09 15.54 16.31
C LEU A 125 11.20 14.85 15.26
N LYS A 126 11.62 14.87 13.99
CA LYS A 126 10.90 14.22 12.88
C LYS A 126 10.80 12.70 13.08
N ASP A 127 11.91 12.05 13.48
CA ASP A 127 11.94 10.60 13.69
C ASP A 127 11.10 10.20 14.90
N PHE A 128 11.12 11.02 15.95
CA PHE A 128 10.27 10.85 17.12
C PHE A 128 8.77 10.92 16.73
N LEU A 129 8.38 11.91 15.93
CA LEU A 129 6.99 12.03 15.45
C LEU A 129 6.57 10.86 14.58
N ILE A 130 7.43 10.41 13.65
CA ILE A 130 7.17 9.22 12.82
C ILE A 130 6.98 7.98 13.68
N LEU A 131 7.81 7.80 14.68
CA LEU A 131 7.73 6.67 15.62
C LEU A 131 6.43 6.70 16.42
N MET A 132 6.05 7.85 16.97
CA MET A 132 4.79 8.04 17.69
C MET A 132 3.59 7.73 16.80
N LEU A 133 3.59 8.20 15.56
CA LEU A 133 2.52 7.92 14.59
C LEU A 133 2.49 6.44 14.21
N HIS A 134 3.66 5.80 14.08
CA HIS A 134 3.75 4.36 13.82
C HIS A 134 3.08 3.55 14.94
N TYR A 135 3.46 3.79 16.20
CA TYR A 135 2.86 3.10 17.35
C TYR A 135 1.36 3.41 17.50
N TYR A 136 0.94 4.64 17.26
CA TYR A 136 -0.47 4.99 17.29
C TYR A 136 -1.25 4.18 16.23
N CYS A 137 -0.77 4.13 15.00
CA CYS A 137 -1.40 3.36 13.94
C CYS A 137 -1.39 1.87 14.24
N GLN A 138 -0.27 1.33 14.73
CA GLN A 138 -0.18 -0.06 15.14
C GLN A 138 -1.22 -0.41 16.20
N LYS A 139 -1.33 0.40 17.24
CA LYS A 139 -2.30 0.19 18.33
C LYS A 139 -3.75 0.30 17.86
N LYS A 140 -4.04 1.31 17.01
CA LYS A 140 -5.42 1.63 16.60
C LYS A 140 -5.92 0.76 15.46
N TYR A 141 -5.05 0.43 14.51
CA TYR A 141 -5.49 -0.20 13.26
C TYR A 141 -5.14 -1.69 13.17
N LEU A 142 -4.04 -2.15 13.76
CA LEU A 142 -3.63 -3.55 13.67
C LEU A 142 -4.26 -4.46 14.75
N LYS A 143 -4.60 -3.95 15.93
CA LYS A 143 -5.24 -4.78 16.98
C LYS A 143 -6.60 -5.36 16.56
N ARG A 144 -7.24 -4.82 15.52
CA ARG A 144 -8.52 -5.33 14.99
C ARG A 144 -8.38 -6.33 13.83
N THR A 145 -7.17 -6.56 13.33
CA THR A 145 -6.90 -7.48 12.22
C THR A 145 -6.38 -8.84 12.67
N ARG A 146 -6.26 -9.08 13.98
CA ARG A 146 -6.05 -10.45 14.47
C ARG A 146 -7.39 -11.17 14.31
N ALA A 147 -7.48 -11.98 13.24
CA ALA A 147 -8.51 -12.99 13.13
C ALA A 147 -8.47 -13.91 14.34
N PRO A 148 -9.61 -14.46 14.76
CA PRO A 148 -9.68 -15.43 15.84
C PRO A 148 -8.87 -16.68 15.55
#